data_dcd7b0b8243a10d3354a677090a04876
#
_entry.id   dcd7b0b8243a10d3354a677090a04876
#
_cell.length_a   1.000
_cell.length_b   1.000
_cell.length_c   1.000
_cell.angle_alpha   90.00
_cell.angle_beta   90.00
_cell.angle_gamma   90.00
#
_symmetry.space_group_name_H-M   'P 1'
#
loop_
_entity.id
_entity.type
_entity.pdbx_description
1 polymer ?
#
loop_
_entity_poly.entity_id
_entity_poly.type
_entity_poly.pdbx_seq_one_letter_code
_entity_poly.pdbx_strand_id
1 'polypeptide(L)'
;MKILVAVKRVIDYNVQIRVKEDGAGVHTDNVKMSTNPPDDNAVEEAVKLKETGKAKEVIAITVGEEKAQEAVRKALAVGADRGIHVKTDSLIEPLSVAKILKKIIEKEKPDIVFMGKQAIDDDCNQTGQMLSSLLGWAQGTFASKIELKDKSMQVTREVDEGLETIEINLPAIVTCDLRLNEPRYASLPNIMKAKKKPIEQLIAKDLGVDISNRIQQLKVEEPPKRKGGIKVANVAELVSKLKNEAKVI
;
A
#
# COMPACT_ATOMS: atom_id res chain seq x y z
N MET A 1 -15.97 -15.48 2.84
CA MET A 1 -15.71 -14.05 3.07
C MET A 1 -15.40 -13.36 1.76
N LYS A 2 -15.59 -12.03 1.71
CA LYS A 2 -15.22 -11.15 0.61
C LYS A 2 -14.03 -10.29 1.06
N ILE A 3 -13.00 -10.19 0.23
CA ILE A 3 -11.80 -9.40 0.53
C ILE A 3 -11.68 -8.27 -0.49
N LEU A 4 -11.44 -7.05 -0.03
CA LEU A 4 -11.09 -5.91 -0.85
C LEU A 4 -9.59 -5.65 -0.69
N VAL A 5 -8.86 -5.47 -1.80
CA VAL A 5 -7.43 -5.15 -1.77
C VAL A 5 -7.20 -3.83 -2.48
N ALA A 6 -6.69 -2.84 -1.76
CA ALA A 6 -6.31 -1.56 -2.34
C ALA A 6 -4.90 -1.65 -2.92
N VAL A 7 -4.72 -1.17 -4.14
CA VAL A 7 -3.43 -1.17 -4.86
C VAL A 7 -3.16 0.19 -5.48
N LYS A 8 -1.92 0.66 -5.38
CA LYS A 8 -1.47 1.96 -5.91
C LYS A 8 -0.45 1.77 -7.03
N ARG A 9 -0.57 2.55 -8.08
CA ARG A 9 0.45 2.65 -9.14
C ARG A 9 1.46 3.71 -8.74
N VAL A 10 2.73 3.33 -8.66
CA VAL A 10 3.85 4.19 -8.22
C VAL A 10 5.02 4.11 -9.18
N ILE A 11 5.99 5.01 -9.07
CA ILE A 11 7.27 4.88 -9.78
C ILE A 11 7.96 3.59 -9.29
N ASP A 12 8.48 2.79 -10.24
CA ASP A 12 9.17 1.54 -9.91
C ASP A 12 10.41 1.82 -9.05
N TYR A 13 10.59 1.06 -7.98
CA TYR A 13 11.66 1.27 -7.00
C TYR A 13 13.10 1.16 -7.56
N ASN A 14 13.27 0.59 -8.74
CA ASN A 14 14.58 0.55 -9.42
C ASN A 14 14.86 1.82 -10.23
N VAL A 15 13.91 2.73 -10.36
CA VAL A 15 14.08 3.97 -11.10
C VAL A 15 14.79 5.00 -10.24
N GLN A 16 15.84 5.62 -10.80
CA GLN A 16 16.45 6.78 -10.17
C GLN A 16 15.52 7.99 -10.32
N ILE A 17 14.99 8.47 -9.19
CA ILE A 17 14.13 9.64 -9.13
C ILE A 17 14.92 10.89 -9.53
N ARG A 18 14.30 11.75 -10.36
CA ARG A 18 14.84 13.05 -10.75
C ARG A 18 13.86 14.15 -10.41
N VAL A 19 14.32 15.16 -9.69
CA VAL A 19 13.53 16.35 -9.35
C VAL A 19 13.42 17.24 -10.58
N LYS A 20 12.26 17.86 -10.80
CA LYS A 20 12.06 18.86 -11.85
C LYS A 20 12.88 20.12 -11.56
N GLU A 21 13.32 20.82 -12.59
CA GLU A 21 14.14 22.03 -12.46
C GLU A 21 13.46 23.14 -11.65
N ASP A 22 12.14 23.24 -11.76
CA ASP A 22 11.32 24.19 -11.01
C ASP A 22 11.05 23.80 -9.54
N GLY A 23 11.50 22.60 -9.12
CA GLY A 23 11.25 22.06 -7.80
C GLY A 23 9.77 21.73 -7.51
N ALA A 24 8.88 21.76 -8.52
CA ALA A 24 7.46 21.50 -8.33
C ALA A 24 7.11 20.01 -8.14
N GLY A 25 8.09 19.12 -8.27
CA GLY A 25 7.86 17.68 -8.13
C GLY A 25 8.98 16.85 -8.74
N VAL A 26 8.68 15.60 -9.02
CA VAL A 26 9.59 14.67 -9.69
C VAL A 26 9.12 14.40 -11.13
N HIS A 27 10.06 14.00 -11.99
CA HIS A 27 9.74 13.60 -13.36
C HIS A 27 9.00 12.25 -13.36
N THR A 28 7.81 12.23 -13.95
CA THR A 28 6.97 11.02 -14.09
C THR A 28 6.77 10.60 -15.55
N ASP A 29 7.13 11.47 -16.51
CA ASP A 29 6.97 11.20 -17.93
C ASP A 29 8.01 10.17 -18.41
N ASN A 30 7.54 9.14 -19.12
CA ASN A 30 8.37 8.05 -19.64
C ASN A 30 9.17 7.29 -18.57
N VAL A 31 8.70 7.32 -17.33
CA VAL A 31 9.30 6.59 -16.22
C VAL A 31 8.58 5.25 -16.06
N LYS A 32 9.35 4.19 -15.79
CA LYS A 32 8.77 2.88 -15.48
C LYS A 32 7.92 2.98 -14.20
N MET A 33 6.68 2.53 -14.30
CA MET A 33 5.75 2.47 -13.19
C MET A 33 5.50 1.01 -12.79
N SER A 34 5.17 0.79 -11.53
CA SER A 34 4.82 -0.53 -10.99
C SER A 34 3.67 -0.43 -9.97
N THR A 35 3.15 -1.57 -9.54
CA THR A 35 2.34 -1.63 -8.33
C THR A 35 3.24 -1.38 -7.12
N ASN A 36 2.75 -0.66 -6.15
CA ASN A 36 3.45 -0.45 -4.88
C ASN A 36 3.82 -1.81 -4.23
N PRO A 37 5.09 -2.06 -3.86
CA PRO A 37 5.52 -3.37 -3.38
C PRO A 37 4.73 -3.92 -2.19
N PRO A 38 4.43 -3.17 -1.11
CA PRO A 38 3.59 -3.68 -0.02
C PRO A 38 2.16 -4.04 -0.45
N ASP A 39 1.63 -3.44 -1.53
CA ASP A 39 0.32 -3.81 -2.06
C ASP A 39 0.38 -5.16 -2.80
N ASP A 40 1.52 -5.52 -3.41
CA ASP A 40 1.72 -6.84 -3.98
C ASP A 40 1.64 -7.93 -2.89
N ASN A 41 2.18 -7.68 -1.68
CA ASN A 41 2.02 -8.58 -0.52
C ASN A 41 0.56 -8.67 -0.08
N ALA A 42 -0.17 -7.55 -0.09
CA ALA A 42 -1.59 -7.54 0.23
C ALA A 42 -2.43 -8.37 -0.77
N VAL A 43 -2.14 -8.25 -2.06
CA VAL A 43 -2.79 -9.05 -3.11
C VAL A 43 -2.48 -10.54 -2.93
N GLU A 44 -1.20 -10.89 -2.70
CA GLU A 44 -0.77 -12.27 -2.48
C GLU A 44 -1.51 -12.91 -1.30
N GLU A 45 -1.63 -12.19 -0.17
CA GLU A 45 -2.31 -12.71 1.01
C GLU A 45 -3.80 -12.95 0.75
N ALA A 46 -4.48 -12.01 0.08
CA ALA A 46 -5.88 -12.17 -0.29
C ALA A 46 -6.10 -13.39 -1.21
N VAL A 47 -5.20 -13.58 -2.18
CA VAL A 47 -5.27 -14.71 -3.11
C VAL A 47 -5.00 -16.03 -2.40
N LYS A 48 -4.03 -16.10 -1.47
CA LYS A 48 -3.79 -17.29 -0.63
C LYS A 48 -5.02 -17.65 0.21
N LEU A 49 -5.67 -16.68 0.83
CA LEU A 49 -6.91 -16.91 1.58
C LEU A 49 -8.03 -17.45 0.70
N LYS A 50 -8.09 -17.03 -0.56
CA LYS A 50 -9.05 -17.56 -1.53
C LYS A 50 -8.70 -18.99 -1.95
N GLU A 51 -7.46 -19.28 -2.27
CA GLU A 51 -6.98 -20.61 -2.67
C GLU A 51 -7.20 -21.66 -1.57
N THR A 52 -7.09 -21.24 -0.30
CA THR A 52 -7.40 -22.11 0.86
C THR A 52 -8.89 -22.19 1.20
N GLY A 53 -9.77 -21.61 0.36
CA GLY A 53 -11.23 -21.65 0.55
C GLY A 53 -11.77 -20.73 1.66
N LYS A 54 -10.92 -19.94 2.31
CA LYS A 54 -11.32 -19.00 3.36
C LYS A 54 -11.99 -17.74 2.80
N ALA A 55 -11.64 -17.33 1.59
CA ALA A 55 -12.32 -16.24 0.89
C ALA A 55 -13.05 -16.76 -0.36
N LYS A 56 -14.22 -16.18 -0.66
CA LYS A 56 -15.02 -16.50 -1.85
C LYS A 56 -14.73 -15.56 -3.01
N GLU A 57 -14.41 -14.30 -2.71
CA GLU A 57 -14.18 -13.25 -3.70
C GLU A 57 -13.05 -12.33 -3.24
N VAL A 58 -12.16 -11.98 -4.18
CA VAL A 58 -11.11 -10.97 -4.01
C VAL A 58 -11.33 -9.86 -5.03
N ILE A 59 -11.54 -8.64 -4.55
CA ILE A 59 -11.76 -7.43 -5.35
C ILE A 59 -10.52 -6.55 -5.23
N ALA A 60 -9.87 -6.23 -6.36
CA ALA A 60 -8.79 -5.25 -6.37
C ALA A 60 -9.33 -3.85 -6.66
N ILE A 61 -8.91 -2.85 -5.89
CA ILE A 61 -9.32 -1.45 -6.10
C ILE A 61 -8.12 -0.52 -6.20
N THR A 62 -8.23 0.46 -7.09
CA THR A 62 -7.30 1.59 -7.17
C THR A 62 -8.05 2.90 -7.24
N VAL A 63 -7.43 3.95 -6.70
CA VAL A 63 -7.90 5.33 -6.81
C VAL A 63 -6.79 6.14 -7.47
N GLY A 64 -7.08 6.80 -8.57
CA GLY A 64 -6.07 7.60 -9.28
C GLY A 64 -6.45 7.90 -10.73
N GLU A 65 -5.49 8.45 -11.46
CA GLU A 65 -5.65 8.79 -12.88
C GLU A 65 -5.94 7.54 -13.74
N GLU A 66 -6.28 7.74 -15.00
CA GLU A 66 -6.66 6.68 -15.95
C GLU A 66 -5.68 5.49 -15.94
N LYS A 67 -4.37 5.75 -15.93
CA LYS A 67 -3.34 4.70 -15.95
C LYS A 67 -3.24 3.91 -14.64
N ALA A 68 -3.85 4.37 -13.53
CA ALA A 68 -3.81 3.64 -12.25
C ALA A 68 -4.44 2.25 -12.36
N GLN A 69 -5.38 2.03 -13.30
CA GLN A 69 -5.96 0.71 -13.57
C GLN A 69 -4.93 -0.39 -13.91
N GLU A 70 -3.70 -0.03 -14.31
CA GLU A 70 -2.62 -1.00 -14.58
C GLU A 70 -2.29 -1.81 -13.32
N ALA A 71 -2.31 -1.19 -12.12
CA ALA A 71 -2.09 -1.89 -10.85
C ALA A 71 -3.21 -2.91 -10.58
N VAL A 72 -4.47 -2.56 -10.86
CA VAL A 72 -5.59 -3.49 -10.77
C VAL A 72 -5.43 -4.65 -11.76
N ARG A 73 -5.01 -4.38 -13.00
CA ARG A 73 -4.76 -5.44 -14.00
C ARG A 73 -3.71 -6.43 -13.52
N LYS A 74 -2.65 -5.95 -12.82
CA LYS A 74 -1.65 -6.83 -12.20
C LYS A 74 -2.27 -7.70 -11.11
N ALA A 75 -3.05 -7.12 -10.19
CA ALA A 75 -3.75 -7.88 -9.15
C ALA A 75 -4.71 -8.94 -9.72
N LEU A 76 -5.42 -8.62 -10.82
CA LEU A 76 -6.26 -9.57 -11.55
C LEU A 76 -5.46 -10.71 -12.18
N ALA A 77 -4.23 -10.44 -12.62
CA ALA A 77 -3.33 -11.47 -13.17
C ALA A 77 -2.76 -12.39 -12.09
N VAL A 78 -2.55 -11.88 -10.88
CA VAL A 78 -2.14 -12.67 -9.70
C VAL A 78 -3.27 -13.60 -9.24
N GLY A 79 -4.54 -13.15 -9.25
CA GLY A 79 -5.64 -14.04 -8.87
C GLY A 79 -6.92 -13.35 -8.38
N ALA A 80 -6.95 -12.02 -8.27
CA ALA A 80 -8.18 -11.29 -7.95
C ALA A 80 -9.28 -11.56 -9.00
N ASP A 81 -10.55 -11.50 -8.58
CA ASP A 81 -11.69 -11.87 -9.43
C ASP A 81 -12.13 -10.74 -10.34
N ARG A 82 -12.28 -9.56 -9.80
CA ARG A 82 -12.67 -8.33 -10.50
C ARG A 82 -11.96 -7.11 -9.94
N GLY A 83 -12.05 -6.02 -10.67
CA GLY A 83 -11.42 -4.77 -10.30
C GLY A 83 -12.41 -3.63 -10.16
N ILE A 84 -12.01 -2.63 -9.41
CA ILE A 84 -12.66 -1.32 -9.32
C ILE A 84 -11.60 -0.25 -9.56
N HIS A 85 -11.84 0.68 -10.44
CA HIS A 85 -11.01 1.85 -10.66
C HIS A 85 -11.83 3.11 -10.37
N VAL A 86 -11.46 3.84 -9.32
CA VAL A 86 -12.03 5.14 -9.03
C VAL A 86 -11.13 6.20 -9.63
N LYS A 87 -11.58 6.79 -10.73
CA LYS A 87 -10.82 7.78 -11.49
C LYS A 87 -10.82 9.13 -10.78
N THR A 88 -9.64 9.74 -10.72
CA THR A 88 -9.42 11.12 -10.28
C THR A 88 -8.72 11.91 -11.39
N ASP A 89 -8.90 13.23 -11.41
CA ASP A 89 -8.27 14.12 -12.39
C ASP A 89 -6.87 14.58 -11.94
N SER A 90 -6.51 14.32 -10.67
CA SER A 90 -5.25 14.73 -10.05
C SER A 90 -4.88 13.80 -8.90
N LEU A 91 -3.69 13.97 -8.39
CA LEU A 91 -3.27 13.34 -7.13
C LEU A 91 -4.13 13.87 -5.98
N ILE A 92 -4.54 12.96 -5.11
CA ILE A 92 -5.35 13.25 -3.93
C ILE A 92 -4.66 12.71 -2.67
N GLU A 93 -4.95 13.37 -1.55
CA GLU A 93 -4.37 13.05 -0.25
C GLU A 93 -4.89 11.74 0.34
N PRO A 94 -4.14 11.11 1.28
CA PRO A 94 -4.54 9.87 1.94
C PRO A 94 -5.94 9.90 2.56
N LEU A 95 -6.35 11.03 3.17
CA LEU A 95 -7.68 11.19 3.74
C LEU A 95 -8.78 11.13 2.67
N SER A 96 -8.55 11.75 1.52
CA SER A 96 -9.49 11.73 0.40
C SER A 96 -9.62 10.32 -0.18
N VAL A 97 -8.50 9.59 -0.29
CA VAL A 97 -8.52 8.16 -0.66
C VAL A 97 -9.30 7.33 0.36
N ALA A 98 -9.07 7.54 1.66
CA ALA A 98 -9.81 6.83 2.72
C ALA A 98 -11.32 7.09 2.66
N LYS A 99 -11.75 8.33 2.40
CA LYS A 99 -13.17 8.67 2.22
C LYS A 99 -13.79 7.96 1.00
N ILE A 100 -13.07 7.91 -0.12
CA ILE A 100 -13.49 7.19 -1.33
C ILE A 100 -13.61 5.69 -1.03
N LEU A 101 -12.58 5.10 -0.43
CA LEU A 101 -12.59 3.68 -0.07
C LEU A 101 -13.75 3.34 0.87
N LYS A 102 -14.07 4.22 1.84
CA LYS A 102 -15.23 4.06 2.71
C LYS A 102 -16.52 3.90 1.89
N LYS A 103 -16.76 4.76 0.89
CA LYS A 103 -17.95 4.66 0.02
C LYS A 103 -18.02 3.34 -0.73
N ILE A 104 -16.90 2.87 -1.23
CA ILE A 104 -16.84 1.58 -1.92
C ILE A 104 -17.07 0.42 -0.95
N ILE A 105 -16.51 0.48 0.25
CA ILE A 105 -16.71 -0.53 1.30
C ILE A 105 -18.17 -0.60 1.75
N GLU A 106 -18.86 0.54 1.89
CA GLU A 106 -20.29 0.60 2.20
C GLU A 106 -21.15 -0.10 1.12
N LYS A 107 -20.74 -0.01 -0.16
CA LYS A 107 -21.38 -0.69 -1.30
C LYS A 107 -21.03 -2.18 -1.35
N GLU A 108 -19.75 -2.50 -1.28
CA GLU A 108 -19.22 -3.84 -1.50
C GLU A 108 -19.34 -4.76 -0.29
N LYS A 109 -19.32 -4.20 0.92
CA LYS A 109 -19.42 -4.90 2.21
C LYS A 109 -18.41 -6.05 2.34
N PRO A 110 -17.10 -5.77 2.19
CA PRO A 110 -16.09 -6.79 2.41
C PRO A 110 -15.96 -7.12 3.91
N ASP A 111 -15.49 -8.33 4.21
CA ASP A 111 -15.16 -8.74 5.56
C ASP A 111 -13.77 -8.28 5.98
N ILE A 112 -12.86 -8.15 5.00
CA ILE A 112 -11.48 -7.72 5.23
C ILE A 112 -11.08 -6.76 4.11
N VAL A 113 -10.35 -5.71 4.49
CA VAL A 113 -9.66 -4.84 3.54
C VAL A 113 -8.15 -4.97 3.77
N PHE A 114 -7.45 -5.42 2.75
CA PHE A 114 -5.99 -5.42 2.72
C PHE A 114 -5.46 -4.23 1.92
N MET A 115 -4.33 -3.69 2.33
CA MET A 115 -3.52 -2.71 1.60
C MET A 115 -2.08 -2.78 2.05
N GLY A 116 -1.16 -2.24 1.30
CA GLY A 116 0.21 -2.05 1.75
C GLY A 116 0.27 -1.13 2.96
N LYS A 117 1.25 -1.32 3.83
CA LYS A 117 1.44 -0.47 5.01
C LYS A 117 1.65 1.00 4.62
N GLN A 118 2.33 1.23 3.51
CA GLN A 118 2.65 2.54 2.97
C GLN A 118 2.87 2.46 1.47
N ALA A 119 2.78 3.60 0.77
CA ALA A 119 3.15 3.74 -0.62
C ALA A 119 4.56 4.35 -0.72
N ILE A 120 5.42 3.79 -1.58
CA ILE A 120 6.82 4.19 -1.69
C ILE A 120 7.05 5.56 -2.36
N ASP A 121 5.99 6.17 -2.88
CA ASP A 121 6.04 7.49 -3.53
C ASP A 121 5.85 8.65 -2.55
N ASP A 122 5.03 8.47 -1.51
CA ASP A 122 4.71 9.52 -0.54
C ASP A 122 5.08 9.16 0.92
N ASP A 123 5.27 7.87 1.19
CA ASP A 123 5.63 7.34 2.51
C ASP A 123 4.69 7.76 3.67
N CYS A 124 3.48 8.22 3.35
CA CYS A 124 2.57 8.79 4.36
C CYS A 124 2.11 7.78 5.41
N ASN A 125 1.93 6.51 5.05
CA ASN A 125 1.44 5.45 5.95
C ASN A 125 0.18 5.85 6.75
N GLN A 126 -0.81 6.46 6.10
CA GLN A 126 -1.97 7.05 6.77
C GLN A 126 -3.31 6.49 6.31
N THR A 127 -3.42 6.04 5.06
CA THR A 127 -4.72 5.70 4.44
C THR A 127 -5.46 4.60 5.20
N GLY A 128 -4.77 3.53 5.58
CA GLY A 128 -5.38 2.40 6.28
C GLY A 128 -5.94 2.77 7.66
N GLN A 129 -5.17 3.50 8.43
CA GLN A 129 -5.53 3.97 9.77
C GLN A 129 -6.70 4.96 9.71
N MET A 130 -6.68 5.90 8.76
CA MET A 130 -7.78 6.84 8.52
C MET A 130 -9.05 6.11 8.09
N LEU A 131 -8.92 5.11 7.22
CA LEU A 131 -10.05 4.30 6.75
C LEU A 131 -10.68 3.51 7.90
N SER A 132 -9.86 2.87 8.74
CA SER A 132 -10.32 2.15 9.94
C SER A 132 -11.10 3.07 10.86
N SER A 133 -10.58 4.26 11.16
CA SER A 133 -11.25 5.26 11.99
C SER A 133 -12.57 5.73 11.38
N LEU A 134 -12.61 6.02 10.07
CA LEU A 134 -13.83 6.45 9.37
C LEU A 134 -14.93 5.39 9.36
N LEU A 135 -14.58 4.10 9.38
CA LEU A 135 -15.51 2.97 9.39
C LEU A 135 -15.87 2.52 10.81
N GLY A 136 -15.09 2.88 11.82
CA GLY A 136 -15.18 2.31 13.17
C GLY A 136 -14.81 0.83 13.20
N TRP A 137 -13.94 0.37 12.29
CA TRP A 137 -13.48 -1.01 12.19
C TRP A 137 -12.18 -1.22 12.94
N ALA A 138 -11.94 -2.46 13.38
CA ALA A 138 -10.64 -2.85 13.91
C ALA A 138 -9.54 -2.74 12.85
N GLN A 139 -8.30 -2.52 13.29
CA GLN A 139 -7.14 -2.45 12.39
C GLN A 139 -5.99 -3.32 12.89
N GLY A 140 -5.32 -4.00 11.96
CA GLY A 140 -4.05 -4.69 12.16
C GLY A 140 -3.00 -4.07 11.22
N THR A 141 -2.14 -3.20 11.76
CA THR A 141 -1.14 -2.48 10.96
C THR A 141 0.21 -3.20 10.98
N PHE A 142 1.03 -3.02 9.92
CA PHE A 142 2.36 -3.61 9.77
C PHE A 142 2.36 -5.15 9.87
N ALA A 143 1.34 -5.80 9.31
CA ALA A 143 1.16 -7.23 9.41
C ALA A 143 2.32 -7.99 8.76
N SER A 144 3.05 -8.80 9.54
CA SER A 144 4.08 -9.73 9.11
C SER A 144 3.63 -11.19 9.16
N LYS A 145 2.51 -11.48 9.87
CA LYS A 145 1.83 -12.77 9.87
C LYS A 145 0.35 -12.59 10.15
N ILE A 146 -0.48 -13.42 9.50
CA ILE A 146 -1.94 -13.39 9.67
C ILE A 146 -2.45 -14.81 9.89
N GLU A 147 -3.28 -15.00 10.92
CA GLU A 147 -4.00 -16.23 11.17
C GLU A 147 -5.50 -15.94 11.30
N LEU A 148 -6.26 -16.36 10.28
CA LEU A 148 -7.70 -16.12 10.20
C LEU A 148 -8.46 -17.17 11.02
N LYS A 149 -9.36 -16.69 11.88
CA LYS A 149 -10.37 -17.45 12.63
C LYS A 149 -11.78 -17.17 12.10
N ASP A 150 -12.80 -17.77 12.66
CA ASP A 150 -14.19 -17.62 12.14
C ASP A 150 -14.69 -16.18 12.13
N LYS A 151 -14.50 -15.43 13.23
CA LYS A 151 -14.99 -14.05 13.41
C LYS A 151 -13.92 -13.05 13.78
N SER A 152 -12.68 -13.50 13.88
CA SER A 152 -11.52 -12.70 14.26
C SER A 152 -10.31 -13.07 13.44
N MET A 153 -9.26 -12.31 13.58
CA MET A 153 -7.97 -12.53 12.94
C MET A 153 -6.87 -12.21 13.94
N GLN A 154 -5.88 -13.09 14.06
CA GLN A 154 -4.64 -12.76 14.73
C GLN A 154 -3.68 -12.14 13.72
N VAL A 155 -3.13 -10.99 14.08
CA VAL A 155 -2.17 -10.24 13.26
C VAL A 155 -0.90 -10.06 14.08
N THR A 156 0.20 -10.63 13.61
CA THR A 156 1.53 -10.35 14.14
C THR A 156 2.09 -9.13 13.41
N ARG A 157 2.56 -8.15 14.16
CA ARG A 157 2.99 -6.84 13.72
C ARG A 157 4.48 -6.63 13.98
N GLU A 158 5.14 -5.90 13.10
CA GLU A 158 6.47 -5.37 13.35
C GLU A 158 6.34 -4.05 14.12
N VAL A 159 6.94 -3.97 15.29
CA VAL A 159 7.01 -2.77 16.14
C VAL A 159 8.45 -2.54 16.59
N ASP A 160 8.77 -1.38 17.16
CA ASP A 160 10.16 -1.03 17.50
C ASP A 160 10.79 -2.01 18.50
N GLU A 161 10.01 -2.53 19.43
CA GLU A 161 10.46 -3.49 20.44
C GLU A 161 10.50 -4.95 19.93
N GLY A 162 10.04 -5.21 18.69
CA GLY A 162 10.04 -6.54 18.10
C GLY A 162 8.72 -6.93 17.46
N LEU A 163 8.17 -8.10 17.82
CA LEU A 163 6.92 -8.63 17.27
C LEU A 163 5.81 -8.56 18.32
N GLU A 164 4.69 -7.97 17.92
CA GLU A 164 3.45 -7.95 18.70
C GLU A 164 2.37 -8.75 17.97
N THR A 165 1.66 -9.62 18.69
CA THR A 165 0.51 -10.33 18.13
C THR A 165 -0.77 -9.83 18.79
N ILE A 166 -1.67 -9.27 17.97
CA ILE A 166 -2.98 -8.79 18.39
C ILE A 166 -4.08 -9.66 17.79
N GLU A 167 -5.22 -9.77 18.46
CA GLU A 167 -6.44 -10.34 17.91
C GLU A 167 -7.44 -9.23 17.61
N ILE A 168 -7.94 -9.18 16.40
CA ILE A 168 -8.89 -8.16 15.92
C ILE A 168 -10.17 -8.83 15.41
N ASN A 169 -11.32 -8.22 15.69
CA ASN A 169 -12.61 -8.69 15.18
C ASN A 169 -12.83 -8.28 13.74
N LEU A 170 -13.52 -9.11 12.98
CA LEU A 170 -13.99 -8.77 11.63
C LEU A 170 -15.33 -8.00 11.70
N PRO A 171 -15.60 -7.07 10.77
CA PRO A 171 -14.75 -6.66 9.65
C PRO A 171 -13.54 -5.83 10.10
N ALA A 172 -12.43 -5.91 9.35
CA ALA A 172 -11.17 -5.27 9.74
C ALA A 172 -10.39 -4.70 8.55
N ILE A 173 -9.54 -3.71 8.85
CA ILE A 173 -8.53 -3.17 7.94
C ILE A 173 -7.16 -3.74 8.34
N VAL A 174 -6.42 -4.26 7.36
CA VAL A 174 -5.07 -4.79 7.60
C VAL A 174 -4.10 -4.12 6.64
N THR A 175 -3.04 -3.54 7.18
CA THR A 175 -1.95 -3.02 6.37
C THR A 175 -0.77 -3.99 6.39
N CYS A 176 -0.30 -4.39 5.21
CA CYS A 176 0.65 -5.47 5.02
C CYS A 176 2.10 -4.95 4.98
N ASP A 177 2.98 -5.59 5.74
CA ASP A 177 4.42 -5.42 5.62
C ASP A 177 4.99 -6.32 4.52
N LEU A 178 6.17 -5.97 4.00
CA LEU A 178 6.89 -6.76 3.00
C LEU A 178 7.26 -8.18 3.50
N ARG A 179 7.35 -8.39 4.82
CA ARG A 179 7.69 -9.67 5.46
C ARG A 179 6.51 -10.63 5.55
N LEU A 180 5.28 -10.19 5.22
CA LEU A 180 4.08 -11.02 5.34
C LEU A 180 4.13 -12.28 4.46
N ASN A 181 4.62 -12.14 3.25
CA ASN A 181 4.73 -13.24 2.28
C ASN A 181 5.68 -12.84 1.13
N GLU A 182 5.96 -13.79 0.25
CA GLU A 182 6.61 -13.55 -1.04
C GLU A 182 5.54 -13.45 -2.14
N PRO A 183 5.33 -12.26 -2.77
CA PRO A 183 4.38 -12.11 -3.86
C PRO A 183 4.79 -12.95 -5.08
N ARG A 184 3.83 -13.71 -5.61
CA ARG A 184 4.05 -14.51 -6.83
C ARG A 184 4.12 -13.65 -8.09
N TYR A 185 4.82 -14.17 -9.09
CA TYR A 185 4.74 -13.62 -10.44
C TYR A 185 3.52 -14.16 -11.19
N ALA A 186 2.83 -13.25 -11.89
CA ALA A 186 1.73 -13.67 -12.76
C ALA A 186 2.27 -14.40 -14.00
N SER A 187 1.73 -15.57 -14.30
CA SER A 187 2.07 -16.30 -15.52
C SER A 187 1.49 -15.60 -16.77
N LEU A 188 2.13 -15.80 -17.93
CA LEU A 188 1.63 -15.26 -19.21
C LEU A 188 0.15 -15.61 -19.48
N PRO A 189 -0.30 -16.87 -19.30
CA PRO A 189 -1.72 -17.20 -19.46
C PRO A 189 -2.63 -16.40 -18.51
N ASN A 190 -2.20 -16.16 -17.27
CA ASN A 190 -2.98 -15.39 -16.30
C ASN A 190 -3.03 -13.90 -16.65
N ILE A 191 -1.93 -13.32 -17.17
CA ILE A 191 -1.92 -11.96 -17.71
C ILE A 191 -2.91 -11.83 -18.86
N MET A 192 -2.95 -12.79 -19.78
CA MET A 192 -3.91 -12.77 -20.89
C MET A 192 -5.37 -12.91 -20.43
N LYS A 193 -5.64 -13.76 -19.43
CA LYS A 193 -6.96 -13.88 -18.81
C LYS A 193 -7.37 -12.59 -18.09
N ALA A 194 -6.43 -11.96 -17.37
CA ALA A 194 -6.68 -10.72 -16.64
C ALA A 194 -7.13 -9.56 -17.55
N LYS A 195 -6.67 -9.50 -18.80
CA LYS A 195 -7.14 -8.50 -19.78
C LYS A 195 -8.65 -8.54 -20.00
N LYS A 196 -9.28 -9.72 -19.85
CA LYS A 196 -10.72 -9.95 -20.05
C LYS A 196 -11.54 -9.82 -18.76
N LYS A 197 -10.90 -9.82 -17.58
CA LYS A 197 -11.61 -9.66 -16.30
C LYS A 197 -12.21 -8.26 -16.19
N PRO A 198 -13.42 -8.11 -15.60
CA PRO A 198 -14.09 -6.81 -15.50
C PRO A 198 -13.35 -5.86 -14.55
N ILE A 199 -13.29 -4.60 -14.94
CA ILE A 199 -12.93 -3.48 -14.07
C ILE A 199 -14.09 -2.50 -14.13
N GLU A 200 -14.79 -2.31 -13.01
CA GLU A 200 -15.79 -1.26 -12.84
C GLU A 200 -15.07 0.08 -12.76
N GLN A 201 -15.44 1.03 -13.61
CA GLN A 201 -14.91 2.40 -13.57
C GLN A 201 -15.91 3.31 -12.90
N LEU A 202 -15.45 4.07 -11.92
CA LEU A 202 -16.20 5.07 -11.18
C LEU A 202 -15.45 6.41 -11.25
N ILE A 203 -16.16 7.51 -11.13
CA ILE A 203 -15.58 8.85 -11.07
C ILE A 203 -15.63 9.32 -9.62
N ALA A 204 -14.50 9.75 -9.06
CA ALA A 204 -14.41 10.13 -7.64
C ALA A 204 -15.39 11.27 -7.27
N LYS A 205 -15.59 12.23 -8.16
CA LYS A 205 -16.52 13.35 -7.98
C LYS A 205 -17.98 12.90 -7.81
N ASP A 206 -18.36 11.78 -8.43
CA ASP A 206 -19.75 11.28 -8.40
C ASP A 206 -20.06 10.51 -7.11
N LEU A 207 -19.04 10.21 -6.28
CA LEU A 207 -19.22 9.51 -5.02
C LEU A 207 -19.73 10.41 -3.87
N GLY A 208 -19.86 11.71 -4.10
CA GLY A 208 -20.37 12.67 -3.13
C GLY A 208 -19.49 12.84 -1.89
N VAL A 209 -18.17 12.70 -2.06
CA VAL A 209 -17.18 12.93 -1.01
C VAL A 209 -16.31 14.14 -1.31
N ASP A 210 -15.94 14.90 -0.28
CA ASP A 210 -14.97 15.97 -0.40
C ASP A 210 -13.56 15.37 -0.55
N ILE A 211 -12.97 15.58 -1.73
CA ILE A 211 -11.63 15.12 -2.11
C ILE A 211 -10.68 16.30 -2.35
N SER A 212 -11.01 17.48 -1.84
CA SER A 212 -10.15 18.66 -1.94
C SER A 212 -8.85 18.45 -1.17
N ASN A 213 -7.74 18.82 -1.78
CA ASN A 213 -6.44 18.80 -1.12
C ASN A 213 -6.37 19.90 -0.06
N ARG A 214 -5.77 19.59 1.08
CA ARG A 214 -5.58 20.48 2.22
C ARG A 214 -4.12 20.88 2.41
N ILE A 215 -3.22 20.18 1.72
CA ILE A 215 -1.78 20.40 1.76
C ILE A 215 -1.34 20.90 0.38
N GLN A 216 -0.47 21.90 0.36
CA GLN A 216 0.20 22.38 -0.84
C GLN A 216 1.68 22.02 -0.77
N GLN A 217 2.17 21.25 -1.74
CA GLN A 217 3.60 21.00 -1.89
C GLN A 217 4.27 22.28 -2.38
N LEU A 218 5.17 22.82 -1.58
CA LEU A 218 5.88 24.07 -1.90
C LEU A 218 7.13 23.82 -2.73
N LYS A 219 7.91 22.78 -2.38
CA LYS A 219 9.18 22.47 -3.02
C LYS A 219 9.55 21.00 -2.84
N VAL A 220 10.20 20.45 -3.86
CA VAL A 220 10.91 19.17 -3.81
C VAL A 220 12.35 19.40 -4.19
N GLU A 221 13.27 18.81 -3.45
CA GLU A 221 14.71 18.89 -3.71
C GLU A 221 15.39 17.54 -3.41
N GLU A 222 16.53 17.30 -4.02
CA GLU A 222 17.32 16.12 -3.71
C GLU A 222 17.86 16.18 -2.29
N PRO A 223 17.92 15.03 -1.57
CA PRO A 223 18.53 15.01 -0.25
C PRO A 223 20.02 15.36 -0.34
N PRO A 224 20.58 16.00 0.69
CA PRO A 224 22.00 16.35 0.70
C PRO A 224 22.87 15.09 0.59
N LYS A 225 23.94 15.17 -0.20
CA LYS A 225 24.88 14.05 -0.34
C LYS A 225 25.50 13.72 1.02
N ARG A 226 25.33 12.48 1.45
CA ARG A 226 25.95 11.99 2.68
C ARG A 226 27.46 11.86 2.47
N LYS A 227 28.25 12.31 3.42
CA LYS A 227 29.70 12.04 3.47
C LYS A 227 29.90 10.55 3.78
N GLY A 228 30.93 9.95 3.18
CA GLY A 228 31.33 8.59 3.50
C GLY A 228 31.66 8.43 4.99
N GLY A 229 31.39 7.25 5.53
CA GLY A 229 31.76 6.95 6.91
C GLY A 229 33.28 6.86 7.13
N ILE A 230 33.69 6.83 8.37
CA ILE A 230 35.10 6.66 8.77
C ILE A 230 35.31 5.20 9.13
N LYS A 231 36.37 4.58 8.58
CA LYS A 231 36.82 3.25 9.02
C LYS A 231 37.55 3.37 10.35
N VAL A 232 37.19 2.54 11.31
CA VAL A 232 37.82 2.48 12.62
C VAL A 232 38.63 1.20 12.78
N ALA A 233 39.65 1.20 13.61
CA ALA A 233 40.57 0.07 13.77
C ALA A 233 39.97 -1.07 14.59
N ASN A 234 39.10 -0.78 15.54
CA ASN A 234 38.50 -1.77 16.44
C ASN A 234 37.17 -1.29 17.04
N VAL A 235 36.49 -2.20 17.75
CA VAL A 235 35.18 -1.92 18.39
C VAL A 235 35.27 -0.85 19.46
N ALA A 236 36.35 -0.78 20.24
CA ALA A 236 36.51 0.21 21.29
C ALA A 236 36.56 1.63 20.71
N GLU A 237 37.27 1.82 19.60
CA GLU A 237 37.28 3.09 18.85
C GLU A 237 35.91 3.42 18.30
N LEU A 238 35.18 2.45 17.74
CA LEU A 238 33.81 2.67 17.25
C LEU A 238 32.90 3.19 18.36
N VAL A 239 32.87 2.50 19.51
CA VAL A 239 32.07 2.90 20.67
C VAL A 239 32.46 4.29 21.16
N SER A 240 33.77 4.57 21.26
CA SER A 240 34.24 5.90 21.64
C SER A 240 33.76 7.01 20.71
N LYS A 241 33.82 6.78 19.40
CA LYS A 241 33.35 7.76 18.39
C LYS A 241 31.83 7.94 18.43
N LEU A 242 31.06 6.85 18.55
CA LEU A 242 29.60 6.91 18.67
C LEU A 242 29.17 7.67 19.92
N LYS A 243 29.85 7.48 21.04
CA LYS A 243 29.56 8.14 22.33
C LYS A 243 30.02 9.61 22.38
N ASN A 244 31.26 9.86 21.98
CA ASN A 244 31.89 11.17 22.24
C ASN A 244 31.78 12.15 21.05
N GLU A 245 31.79 11.63 19.80
CA GLU A 245 31.72 12.48 18.58
C GLU A 245 30.28 12.52 18.04
N ALA A 246 29.67 11.38 17.76
CA ALA A 246 28.32 11.30 17.19
C ALA A 246 27.21 11.49 18.23
N LYS A 247 27.47 11.17 19.50
CA LYS A 247 26.53 11.29 20.64
C LYS A 247 25.20 10.56 20.40
N VAL A 248 25.27 9.35 19.87
CA VAL A 248 24.10 8.51 19.54
C VAL A 248 23.93 7.31 20.48
N ILE A 249 24.88 7.09 21.38
CA ILE A 249 24.85 6.10 22.47
C ILE A 249 25.39 6.72 23.75
#